data_b675512380be148034702c03f40198c4
#
_entry.id   b675512380be148034702c03f40198c4
#
_cell.length_a   1.000
_cell.length_b   1.000
_cell.length_c   1.000
_cell.angle_alpha   90.00
_cell.angle_beta   90.00
_cell.angle_gamma   90.00
#
_symmetry.space_group_name_H-M   'P 1'
#
loop_
_entity.id
_entity.type
_entity.pdbx_description
1 polymer ?
#
loop_
_entity_poly.entity_id
_entity_poly.type
_entity_poly.pdbx_seq_one_letter_code
_entity_poly.pdbx_strand_id
1 'polypeptide(L)'
;HGELKKLESVLSQIDTRPDDVFVFMGDYIDRGPDSRGVVDRIIALGETNKCIYLIGSHEYALLHTNDEYYQFLFDNYGGPATVRSYGSFENIFKVHGDFYRNLKFYYLTDKYLFVHAGINPDYPLEEQDEVDLVYIRGKFIYSKHKLPQKIIFGHTEFDEPYIDEGKICIDLGCGKYPDAHLCALILNEDGTREFVYS
;
A
#
# COMPACT_ATOMS: atom_id res chain seq x y z
N HIS A 1 0.25 -4.00 -6.80
CA HIS A 1 -0.59 -4.95 -7.53
C HIS A 1 0.20 -5.73 -8.61
N GLY A 2 1.27 -6.45 -8.21
CA GLY A 2 2.01 -7.33 -9.12
C GLY A 2 2.72 -6.63 -10.30
N GLU A 3 2.83 -5.32 -10.28
CA GLU A 3 3.40 -4.51 -11.35
C GLU A 3 4.90 -4.25 -11.14
N LEU A 4 5.72 -5.32 -11.13
CA LEU A 4 7.15 -5.26 -10.86
C LEU A 4 7.89 -4.26 -11.77
N LYS A 5 7.57 -4.21 -13.05
CA LYS A 5 8.23 -3.29 -14.00
C LYS A 5 7.97 -1.82 -13.65
N LYS A 6 6.75 -1.49 -13.22
CA LYS A 6 6.41 -0.13 -12.77
C LYS A 6 7.11 0.21 -11.46
N LEU A 7 7.21 -0.75 -10.53
CA LEU A 7 7.98 -0.59 -9.30
C LEU A 7 9.46 -0.30 -9.58
N GLU A 8 10.10 -1.07 -10.45
CA GLU A 8 11.50 -0.85 -10.84
C GLU A 8 11.70 0.49 -11.55
N SER A 9 10.74 0.89 -12.40
CA SER A 9 10.77 2.20 -13.05
C SER A 9 10.77 3.34 -12.04
N VAL A 10 9.88 3.29 -11.02
CA VAL A 10 9.83 4.30 -9.95
C VAL A 10 11.11 4.28 -9.12
N LEU A 11 11.54 3.10 -8.66
CA LEU A 11 12.73 2.98 -7.81
C LEU A 11 14.01 3.48 -8.52
N SER A 12 14.12 3.31 -9.83
CA SER A 12 15.27 3.77 -10.62
C SER A 12 15.38 5.30 -10.74
N GLN A 13 14.32 6.02 -10.44
CA GLN A 13 14.26 7.50 -10.50
C GLN A 13 14.50 8.16 -9.14
N ILE A 14 14.60 7.38 -8.06
CA ILE A 14 14.76 7.90 -6.71
C ILE A 14 16.22 7.80 -6.28
N ASP A 15 16.86 8.94 -6.07
CA ASP A 15 18.18 9.00 -5.44
C ASP A 15 18.05 8.77 -3.95
N THR A 16 18.45 7.58 -3.48
CA THR A 16 18.31 7.18 -2.08
C THR A 16 19.50 7.62 -1.22
N ARG A 17 19.21 8.06 0.01
CA ARG A 17 20.20 8.38 1.03
C ARG A 17 20.18 7.33 2.15
N PRO A 18 21.26 7.17 2.92
CA PRO A 18 21.34 6.15 3.98
C PRO A 18 20.24 6.24 5.04
N ASP A 19 19.75 7.46 5.32
CA ASP A 19 18.76 7.72 6.36
C ASP A 19 17.30 7.75 5.83
N ASP A 20 17.11 7.57 4.51
CA ASP A 20 15.78 7.56 3.91
C ASP A 20 14.98 6.35 4.39
N VAL A 21 13.69 6.57 4.58
CA VAL A 21 12.72 5.55 4.98
C VAL A 21 11.72 5.33 3.86
N PHE A 22 11.68 4.12 3.32
CA PHE A 22 10.66 3.71 2.37
C PHE A 22 9.41 3.24 3.11
N VAL A 23 8.26 3.81 2.78
CA VAL A 23 6.96 3.36 3.28
C VAL A 23 6.15 2.80 2.12
N PHE A 24 5.99 1.49 2.09
CA PHE A 24 5.16 0.80 1.12
C PHE A 24 3.72 0.71 1.63
N MET A 25 2.77 1.19 0.82
CA MET A 25 1.41 1.51 1.26
C MET A 25 0.42 0.33 1.19
N GLY A 26 0.89 -0.91 0.93
CA GLY A 26 0.03 -2.08 0.76
C GLY A 26 -0.36 -2.35 -0.70
N ASP A 27 -1.20 -3.38 -0.88
CA ASP A 27 -1.68 -3.86 -2.18
C ASP A 27 -0.54 -4.26 -3.13
N TYR A 28 0.42 -5.05 -2.63
CA TYR A 28 1.58 -5.55 -3.39
C TYR A 28 1.19 -6.60 -4.41
N ILE A 29 0.17 -7.38 -4.09
CA ILE A 29 -0.28 -8.56 -4.82
C ILE A 29 -1.50 -8.29 -5.70
N ASP A 30 -1.91 -9.32 -6.43
CA ASP A 30 -3.09 -9.39 -7.28
C ASP A 30 -3.02 -8.57 -8.57
N ARG A 31 -3.92 -8.88 -9.49
CA ARG A 31 -4.12 -8.20 -10.78
C ARG A 31 -2.93 -8.32 -11.74
N GLY A 32 -1.80 -7.70 -11.42
CA GLY A 32 -0.61 -7.67 -12.27
C GLY A 32 0.11 -9.02 -12.41
N PRO A 33 1.08 -9.10 -13.31
CA PRO A 33 1.65 -10.37 -13.73
C PRO A 33 2.63 -11.00 -12.73
N ASP A 34 3.20 -10.21 -11.80
CA ASP A 34 4.31 -10.69 -10.96
C ASP A 34 4.21 -10.20 -9.50
N SER A 35 3.20 -10.70 -8.79
CA SER A 35 3.01 -10.43 -7.36
C SER A 35 4.21 -10.91 -6.52
N ARG A 36 4.76 -12.10 -6.84
CA ARG A 36 5.92 -12.64 -6.14
C ARG A 36 7.14 -11.76 -6.33
N GLY A 37 7.45 -11.36 -7.56
CA GLY A 37 8.59 -10.51 -7.86
C GLY A 37 8.51 -9.14 -7.19
N VAL A 38 7.29 -8.56 -7.06
CA VAL A 38 7.10 -7.32 -6.28
C VAL A 38 7.49 -7.52 -4.82
N VAL A 39 7.02 -8.59 -4.17
CA VAL A 39 7.32 -8.87 -2.76
C VAL A 39 8.81 -9.20 -2.58
N ASP A 40 9.41 -10.05 -3.44
CA ASP A 40 10.85 -10.33 -3.43
C ASP A 40 11.66 -9.03 -3.52
N ARG A 41 11.25 -8.10 -4.41
CA ARG A 41 11.97 -6.84 -4.65
C ARG A 41 11.93 -5.88 -3.48
N ILE A 42 10.76 -5.70 -2.85
CA ILE A 42 10.64 -4.79 -1.70
C ILE A 42 11.32 -5.36 -0.44
N ILE A 43 11.31 -6.67 -0.26
CA ILE A 43 12.08 -7.34 0.81
C ILE A 43 13.58 -7.12 0.60
N ALA A 44 14.10 -7.35 -0.61
CA ALA A 44 15.50 -7.13 -0.95
C ALA A 44 15.92 -5.66 -0.74
N LEU A 45 15.03 -4.69 -1.03
CA LEU A 45 15.30 -3.28 -0.72
C LEU A 45 15.47 -3.06 0.80
N GLY A 46 14.70 -3.78 1.61
CA GLY A 46 14.78 -3.72 3.07
C GLY A 46 16.07 -4.25 3.68
N GLU A 47 16.89 -4.99 2.92
CA GLU A 47 18.22 -5.45 3.37
C GLU A 47 19.24 -4.30 3.41
N THR A 48 19.02 -3.25 2.61
CA THR A 48 19.95 -2.11 2.47
C THR A 48 19.36 -0.78 2.92
N ASN A 49 18.04 -0.68 3.04
CA ASN A 49 17.32 0.53 3.38
C ASN A 49 16.32 0.27 4.51
N LYS A 50 15.99 1.31 5.26
CA LYS A 50 14.89 1.23 6.23
C LYS A 50 13.56 1.18 5.48
N CYS A 51 12.84 0.05 5.55
CA CYS A 51 11.56 -0.15 4.91
C CYS A 51 10.46 -0.40 5.94
N ILE A 52 9.30 0.21 5.71
CA ILE A 52 8.05 -0.02 6.44
C ILE A 52 7.05 -0.59 5.44
N TYR A 53 6.44 -1.71 5.76
CA TYR A 53 5.47 -2.40 4.90
C TYR A 53 4.10 -2.35 5.55
N LEU A 54 3.16 -1.65 4.91
CA LEU A 54 1.78 -1.60 5.38
C LEU A 54 0.95 -2.71 4.74
N ILE A 55 -0.09 -3.13 5.43
CA ILE A 55 -1.09 -4.05 4.90
C ILE A 55 -2.07 -3.29 4.03
N GLY A 56 -2.33 -3.82 2.83
CA GLY A 56 -3.40 -3.33 1.97
C GLY A 56 -4.62 -4.24 2.02
N SER A 57 -5.66 -3.83 1.34
CA SER A 57 -6.93 -4.56 1.26
C SER A 57 -6.78 -5.94 0.65
N HIS A 58 -5.87 -6.11 -0.29
CA HIS A 58 -5.58 -7.38 -0.96
C HIS A 58 -4.82 -8.35 -0.07
N GLU A 59 -3.81 -7.89 0.67
CA GLU A 59 -3.12 -8.71 1.67
C GLU A 59 -4.05 -9.06 2.83
N TYR A 60 -4.93 -8.14 3.25
CA TYR A 60 -5.92 -8.41 4.28
C TYR A 60 -6.89 -9.51 3.84
N ALA A 61 -7.41 -9.45 2.62
CA ALA A 61 -8.26 -10.51 2.08
C ALA A 61 -7.51 -11.85 1.99
N LEU A 62 -6.26 -11.87 1.51
CA LEU A 62 -5.43 -13.09 1.45
C LEU A 62 -5.26 -13.74 2.83
N LEU A 63 -5.01 -12.96 3.88
CA LEU A 63 -4.80 -13.45 5.23
C LEU A 63 -6.09 -13.99 5.89
N HIS A 64 -7.26 -13.57 5.39
CA HIS A 64 -8.57 -13.91 5.94
C HIS A 64 -9.39 -14.84 5.03
N THR A 65 -8.76 -15.53 4.08
CA THR A 65 -9.43 -16.46 3.15
C THR A 65 -10.15 -17.66 3.80
N ASN A 66 -10.04 -17.83 5.11
CA ASN A 66 -10.88 -18.75 5.89
C ASN A 66 -12.31 -18.21 6.12
N ASP A 67 -12.57 -16.95 5.86
CA ASP A 67 -13.88 -16.31 5.82
C ASP A 67 -14.37 -16.26 4.36
N GLU A 68 -15.63 -16.66 4.11
CA GLU A 68 -16.21 -16.74 2.77
C GLU A 68 -16.22 -15.39 2.03
N TYR A 69 -16.38 -14.28 2.74
CA TYR A 69 -16.38 -12.95 2.14
C TYR A 69 -14.98 -12.57 1.64
N TYR A 70 -13.95 -12.77 2.45
CA TYR A 70 -12.57 -12.46 2.04
C TYR A 70 -12.03 -13.44 1.01
N GLN A 71 -12.44 -14.72 1.07
CA GLN A 71 -12.17 -15.68 0.00
C GLN A 71 -12.77 -15.21 -1.33
N PHE A 72 -14.04 -14.75 -1.31
CA PHE A 72 -14.69 -14.19 -2.49
C PHE A 72 -13.93 -12.95 -3.02
N LEU A 73 -13.48 -12.05 -2.14
CA LEU A 73 -12.68 -10.88 -2.55
C LEU A 73 -11.37 -11.32 -3.21
N PHE A 74 -10.62 -12.22 -2.60
CA PHE A 74 -9.37 -12.73 -3.17
C PHE A 74 -9.61 -13.36 -4.56
N ASP A 75 -10.57 -14.23 -4.70
CA ASP A 75 -10.84 -14.94 -5.95
C ASP A 75 -11.29 -14.02 -7.10
N ASN A 76 -12.00 -12.94 -6.80
CA ASN A 76 -12.64 -12.09 -7.82
C ASN A 76 -11.93 -10.76 -8.09
N TYR A 77 -11.02 -10.32 -7.21
CA TYR A 77 -10.33 -9.04 -7.38
C TYR A 77 -8.84 -9.17 -7.71
N GLY A 78 -8.41 -10.32 -8.23
CA GLY A 78 -7.10 -10.49 -8.82
C GLY A 78 -6.20 -11.56 -8.19
N GLY A 79 -6.61 -12.23 -7.11
CA GLY A 79 -5.89 -13.29 -6.43
C GLY A 79 -5.41 -14.43 -7.32
N PRO A 80 -6.18 -14.86 -8.35
CA PRO A 80 -5.67 -15.84 -9.31
C PRO A 80 -4.35 -15.45 -10.01
N ALA A 81 -4.07 -14.15 -10.18
CA ALA A 81 -2.77 -13.69 -10.68
C ALA A 81 -1.65 -13.95 -9.67
N THR A 82 -1.91 -13.71 -8.39
CA THR A 82 -0.98 -14.03 -7.31
C THR A 82 -0.70 -15.52 -7.24
N VAL A 83 -1.74 -16.36 -7.26
CA VAL A 83 -1.57 -17.83 -7.28
C VAL A 83 -0.69 -18.27 -8.46
N ARG A 84 -0.92 -17.71 -9.66
CA ARG A 84 -0.06 -18.00 -10.82
C ARG A 84 1.39 -17.58 -10.61
N SER A 85 1.62 -16.39 -10.05
CA SER A 85 2.94 -15.85 -9.78
C SER A 85 3.73 -16.69 -8.77
N TYR A 86 3.07 -17.30 -7.79
CA TYR A 86 3.68 -18.20 -6.80
C TYR A 86 3.67 -19.68 -7.19
N GLY A 87 2.93 -20.05 -8.24
CA GLY A 87 2.76 -21.41 -8.71
C GLY A 87 1.66 -22.21 -8.01
N SER A 88 1.33 -21.89 -6.76
CA SER A 88 0.16 -22.41 -6.03
C SER A 88 -0.21 -21.50 -4.86
N PHE A 89 -1.43 -21.66 -4.32
CA PHE A 89 -1.89 -20.92 -3.15
C PHE A 89 -1.00 -21.21 -1.90
N GLU A 90 -0.64 -22.47 -1.66
CA GLU A 90 0.19 -22.88 -0.54
C GLU A 90 1.59 -22.24 -0.61
N ASN A 91 2.12 -22.07 -1.81
CA ASN A 91 3.42 -21.46 -2.00
C ASN A 91 3.46 -19.98 -1.60
N ILE A 92 2.34 -19.26 -1.64
CA ILE A 92 2.26 -17.87 -1.17
C ILE A 92 2.72 -17.81 0.30
N PHE A 93 2.14 -18.65 1.14
CA PHE A 93 2.47 -18.69 2.57
C PHE A 93 3.78 -19.39 2.88
N LYS A 94 4.17 -20.39 2.07
CA LYS A 94 5.45 -21.07 2.24
C LYS A 94 6.63 -20.15 1.97
N VAL A 95 6.52 -19.26 0.98
CA VAL A 95 7.61 -18.35 0.56
C VAL A 95 7.58 -17.05 1.37
N HIS A 96 6.43 -16.39 1.47
CA HIS A 96 6.31 -15.06 2.06
C HIS A 96 5.29 -14.95 3.19
N GLY A 97 4.87 -16.06 3.79
CA GLY A 97 3.88 -16.04 4.87
C GLY A 97 4.28 -15.18 6.06
N ASP A 98 5.57 -15.16 6.42
CA ASP A 98 6.06 -14.32 7.51
C ASP A 98 6.03 -12.83 7.13
N PHE A 99 6.33 -12.48 5.88
CA PHE A 99 6.19 -11.12 5.39
C PHE A 99 4.76 -10.63 5.55
N TYR A 100 3.77 -11.38 5.05
CA TYR A 100 2.36 -10.97 5.11
C TYR A 100 1.84 -10.85 6.54
N ARG A 101 2.23 -11.75 7.45
CA ARG A 101 1.80 -11.72 8.87
C ARG A 101 2.42 -10.58 9.68
N ASN A 102 3.53 -9.98 9.19
CA ASN A 102 4.23 -8.89 9.87
C ASN A 102 3.94 -7.50 9.27
N LEU A 103 3.01 -7.39 8.32
CA LEU A 103 2.57 -6.11 7.77
C LEU A 103 1.92 -5.25 8.85
N LYS A 104 2.14 -3.95 8.78
CA LYS A 104 1.60 -2.98 9.75
C LYS A 104 0.35 -2.33 9.19
N PHE A 105 -0.60 -2.02 10.06
CA PHE A 105 -1.81 -1.30 9.66
C PHE A 105 -1.55 0.17 9.36
N TYR A 106 -0.61 0.79 10.08
CA TYR A 106 -0.19 2.16 9.83
C TYR A 106 1.26 2.40 10.31
N TYR A 107 1.83 3.51 9.89
CA TYR A 107 3.09 4.03 10.39
C TYR A 107 2.93 5.50 10.75
N LEU A 108 3.18 5.84 12.02
CA LEU A 108 3.03 7.19 12.55
C LEU A 108 4.41 7.84 12.77
N THR A 109 4.52 9.09 12.35
CA THR A 109 5.65 9.98 12.62
C THR A 109 5.14 11.30 13.24
N ASP A 110 6.02 12.21 13.61
CA ASP A 110 5.60 13.51 14.14
C ASP A 110 4.76 14.33 13.14
N LYS A 111 5.08 14.23 11.84
CA LYS A 111 4.45 15.03 10.77
C LYS A 111 3.39 14.28 9.98
N TYR A 112 3.50 12.96 9.86
CA TYR A 112 2.70 12.15 8.94
C TYR A 112 2.16 10.89 9.58
N LEU A 113 0.95 10.52 9.18
CA LEU A 113 0.39 9.17 9.36
C LEU A 113 0.30 8.51 7.98
N PHE A 114 0.94 7.37 7.82
CA PHE A 114 0.84 6.52 6.63
C PHE A 114 -0.12 5.38 6.93
N VAL A 115 -1.13 5.20 6.09
CA VAL A 115 -2.15 4.16 6.22
C VAL A 115 -2.65 3.76 4.83
N HIS A 116 -3.05 2.50 4.64
CA HIS A 116 -3.45 2.04 3.31
C HIS A 116 -4.66 2.80 2.75
N ALA A 117 -5.81 2.77 3.45
CA ALA A 117 -7.06 3.35 2.95
C ALA A 117 -7.46 4.67 3.63
N GLY A 118 -7.16 4.82 4.91
CA GLY A 118 -7.53 5.98 5.70
C GLY A 118 -7.86 5.62 7.14
N ILE A 119 -8.52 6.54 7.83
CA ILE A 119 -9.00 6.34 9.20
C ILE A 119 -10.49 6.67 9.29
N ASN A 120 -11.18 6.07 10.23
CA ASN A 120 -12.53 6.49 10.58
C ASN A 120 -12.47 7.77 11.43
N PRO A 121 -12.98 8.92 10.94
CA PRO A 121 -12.83 10.21 11.63
C PRO A 121 -13.59 10.32 12.96
N ASP A 122 -14.47 9.36 13.25
CA ASP A 122 -15.28 9.34 14.48
C ASP A 122 -14.51 8.76 15.67
N TYR A 123 -13.39 8.04 15.43
CA TYR A 123 -12.62 7.36 16.47
C TYR A 123 -11.18 7.89 16.53
N PRO A 124 -10.54 7.88 17.71
CA PRO A 124 -9.11 8.15 17.83
C PRO A 124 -8.27 7.05 17.15
N LEU A 125 -7.00 7.32 16.88
CA LEU A 125 -6.14 6.39 16.14
C LEU A 125 -5.98 5.03 16.83
N GLU A 126 -5.97 5.02 18.16
CA GLU A 126 -5.81 3.82 18.98
C GLU A 126 -7.06 2.93 19.03
N GLU A 127 -8.21 3.45 18.58
CA GLU A 127 -9.51 2.75 18.57
C GLU A 127 -9.98 2.44 17.12
N GLN A 128 -9.11 2.58 16.13
CA GLN A 128 -9.46 2.29 14.76
C GLN A 128 -9.67 0.79 14.53
N ASP A 129 -10.74 0.45 13.80
CA ASP A 129 -10.95 -0.90 13.31
C ASP A 129 -9.98 -1.21 12.15
N GLU A 130 -9.41 -2.42 12.15
CA GLU A 130 -8.50 -2.87 11.08
C GLU A 130 -9.15 -2.79 9.70
N VAL A 131 -10.45 -3.11 9.61
CA VAL A 131 -11.21 -3.04 8.35
C VAL A 131 -11.32 -1.60 7.85
N ASP A 132 -11.53 -0.62 8.74
CA ASP A 132 -11.53 0.79 8.34
C ASP A 132 -10.15 1.21 7.79
N LEU A 133 -9.05 0.80 8.44
CA LEU A 133 -7.69 1.15 8.02
C LEU A 133 -7.33 0.63 6.60
N VAL A 134 -7.96 -0.48 6.16
CA VAL A 134 -7.65 -1.11 4.87
C VAL A 134 -8.75 -0.96 3.81
N TYR A 135 -9.99 -0.56 4.17
CA TYR A 135 -11.11 -0.49 3.21
C TYR A 135 -11.89 0.82 3.20
N ILE A 136 -11.70 1.72 4.17
CA ILE A 136 -12.48 2.97 4.24
C ILE A 136 -12.30 3.81 2.97
N ARG A 137 -13.36 4.47 2.52
CA ARG A 137 -13.36 5.33 1.32
C ARG A 137 -14.03 6.68 1.63
N GLY A 138 -15.18 6.95 1.03
CA GLY A 138 -15.87 8.24 1.07
C GLY A 138 -16.03 8.85 2.46
N LYS A 139 -16.29 8.04 3.48
CA LYS A 139 -16.40 8.52 4.87
C LYS A 139 -15.11 9.24 5.32
N PHE A 140 -13.94 8.72 4.95
CA PHE A 140 -12.65 9.36 5.25
C PHE A 140 -12.36 10.51 4.29
N ILE A 141 -12.53 10.31 3.00
CA ILE A 141 -12.14 11.28 1.97
C ILE A 141 -12.88 12.61 2.15
N TYR A 142 -14.20 12.57 2.38
CA TYR A 142 -15.05 13.76 2.49
C TYR A 142 -15.13 14.35 3.89
N SER A 143 -14.44 13.76 4.88
CA SER A 143 -14.42 14.24 6.26
C SER A 143 -13.13 14.97 6.59
N LYS A 144 -13.16 15.80 7.63
CA LYS A 144 -11.95 16.30 8.29
C LYS A 144 -11.61 15.38 9.44
N HIS A 145 -10.33 15.05 9.60
CA HIS A 145 -9.82 14.35 10.79
C HIS A 145 -9.25 15.34 11.81
N LYS A 146 -9.04 14.86 13.05
CA LYS A 146 -8.57 15.67 14.18
C LYS A 146 -7.10 15.48 14.49
N LEU A 147 -6.41 14.59 13.79
CA LEU A 147 -4.98 14.33 13.99
C LEU A 147 -4.16 15.54 13.53
N PRO A 148 -3.08 15.90 14.25
CA PRO A 148 -2.17 16.96 13.83
C PRO A 148 -1.33 16.55 12.61
N GLN A 149 -1.17 15.24 12.35
CA GLN A 149 -0.40 14.71 11.23
C GLN A 149 -1.19 14.83 9.92
N LYS A 150 -0.48 15.06 8.83
CA LYS A 150 -1.03 14.86 7.49
C LYS A 150 -1.09 13.37 7.17
N ILE A 151 -2.21 12.90 6.64
CA ILE A 151 -2.43 11.48 6.33
C ILE A 151 -2.05 11.21 4.89
N ILE A 152 -1.12 10.27 4.68
CA ILE A 152 -0.73 9.74 3.37
C ILE A 152 -1.45 8.40 3.19
N PHE A 153 -2.18 8.23 2.09
CA PHE A 153 -3.02 7.06 1.87
C PHE A 153 -3.15 6.66 0.39
N GLY A 154 -3.77 5.52 0.12
CA GLY A 154 -4.10 4.97 -1.20
C GLY A 154 -5.51 4.39 -1.24
N HIS A 155 -5.66 3.19 -1.84
CA HIS A 155 -6.90 2.40 -1.90
C HIS A 155 -8.06 3.02 -2.70
N THR A 156 -8.20 4.33 -2.69
CA THR A 156 -9.19 5.05 -3.50
C THR A 156 -8.47 5.73 -4.63
N GLU A 157 -8.76 5.29 -5.85
CA GLU A 157 -8.06 5.75 -7.04
C GLU A 157 -8.51 7.16 -7.45
N PHE A 158 -7.54 7.98 -7.87
CA PHE A 158 -7.73 9.29 -8.48
C PHE A 158 -6.95 9.37 -9.79
N ASP A 159 -7.34 10.25 -10.71
CA ASP A 159 -6.62 10.48 -11.98
C ASP A 159 -5.26 11.16 -11.76
N GLU A 160 -5.13 11.91 -10.67
CA GLU A 160 -3.89 12.58 -10.21
C GLU A 160 -3.82 12.53 -8.69
N PRO A 161 -2.64 12.73 -8.06
CA PRO A 161 -2.54 12.73 -6.60
C PRO A 161 -3.53 13.70 -5.96
N TYR A 162 -4.42 13.19 -5.12
CA TYR A 162 -5.38 14.01 -4.39
C TYR A 162 -4.69 14.66 -3.19
N ILE A 163 -4.84 15.98 -3.05
CA ILE A 163 -4.20 16.75 -1.99
C ILE A 163 -5.21 17.72 -1.38
N ASP A 164 -5.38 17.64 -0.07
CA ASP A 164 -6.07 18.67 0.71
C ASP A 164 -5.22 19.15 1.91
N GLU A 165 -5.83 19.92 2.79
CA GLU A 165 -5.16 20.47 3.96
C GLU A 165 -4.57 19.38 4.88
N GLY A 166 -5.30 18.26 5.08
CA GLY A 166 -4.96 17.18 6.01
C GLY A 166 -4.50 15.87 5.35
N LYS A 167 -4.66 15.70 4.02
CA LYS A 167 -4.54 14.41 3.37
C LYS A 167 -3.79 14.47 2.04
N ILE A 168 -3.10 13.40 1.69
CA ILE A 168 -2.52 13.17 0.35
C ILE A 168 -2.80 11.72 -0.04
N CYS A 169 -3.53 11.52 -1.15
CA CYS A 169 -3.66 10.20 -1.78
C CYS A 169 -2.68 10.07 -2.93
N ILE A 170 -2.00 8.92 -3.00
CA ILE A 170 -1.03 8.62 -4.06
C ILE A 170 -1.46 7.43 -4.93
N ASP A 171 -2.70 6.97 -4.81
CA ASP A 171 -3.21 5.85 -5.62
C ASP A 171 -3.79 6.38 -6.94
N LEU A 172 -3.18 5.95 -8.04
CA LEU A 172 -3.59 6.28 -9.41
C LEU A 172 -4.17 5.07 -10.15
N GLY A 173 -4.53 4.00 -9.41
CA GLY A 173 -5.12 2.79 -9.99
C GLY A 173 -4.12 1.86 -10.68
N CYS A 174 -2.83 1.93 -10.31
CA CYS A 174 -1.79 1.03 -10.84
C CYS A 174 -2.18 -0.45 -10.65
N GLY A 175 -2.07 -1.24 -11.73
CA GLY A 175 -2.48 -2.66 -11.76
C GLY A 175 -3.99 -2.89 -11.93
N LYS A 176 -4.83 -1.87 -11.78
CA LYS A 176 -6.27 -1.93 -12.08
C LYS A 176 -6.56 -1.45 -13.51
N TYR A 177 -5.92 -0.37 -13.92
CA TYR A 177 -6.03 0.17 -15.26
C TYR A 177 -4.71 -0.02 -16.02
N PRO A 178 -4.74 -0.43 -17.30
CA PRO A 178 -3.52 -0.74 -18.06
C PRO A 178 -2.53 0.42 -18.14
N ASP A 179 -3.04 1.64 -18.31
CA ASP A 179 -2.23 2.85 -18.50
C ASP A 179 -1.98 3.62 -17.19
N ALA A 180 -2.49 3.15 -16.05
CA ALA A 180 -2.30 3.82 -14.78
C ALA A 180 -0.86 3.69 -14.28
N HIS A 181 -0.33 4.78 -13.75
CA HIS A 181 1.02 4.83 -13.20
C HIS A 181 1.07 4.34 -11.76
N LEU A 182 2.20 3.74 -11.37
CA LEU A 182 2.60 3.69 -9.97
C LEU A 182 3.13 5.07 -9.59
N CYS A 183 2.66 5.59 -8.46
CA CYS A 183 3.09 6.89 -7.94
C CYS A 183 3.90 6.67 -6.64
N ALA A 184 5.03 7.35 -6.53
CA ALA A 184 5.73 7.54 -5.26
C ALA A 184 5.71 9.02 -4.87
N LEU A 185 5.63 9.28 -3.57
CA LEU A 185 5.71 10.60 -2.96
C LEU A 185 7.01 10.70 -2.16
N ILE A 186 7.89 11.59 -2.54
CA ILE A 186 9.08 11.96 -1.78
C ILE A 186 8.72 13.12 -0.85
N LEU A 187 8.99 12.93 0.43
CA LEU A 187 8.76 13.93 1.48
C LEU A 187 10.12 14.37 2.06
N ASN A 188 10.52 15.59 1.81
CA ASN A 188 11.79 16.12 2.30
C ASN A 188 11.65 16.75 3.72
N GLU A 189 12.74 16.80 4.45
CA GLU A 189 12.80 17.39 5.80
C GLU A 189 12.42 18.87 5.83
N ASP A 190 12.74 19.60 4.76
CA ASP A 190 12.40 21.03 4.59
C ASP A 190 10.91 21.27 4.28
N GLY A 191 10.12 20.19 4.17
CA GLY A 191 8.68 20.23 3.88
C GLY A 191 8.35 20.28 2.39
N THR A 192 9.33 20.26 1.50
CA THR A 192 9.10 20.10 0.06
C THR A 192 8.69 18.67 -0.26
N ARG A 193 7.99 18.49 -1.36
CA ARG A 193 7.52 17.19 -1.84
C ARG A 193 7.67 17.06 -3.33
N GLU A 194 7.88 15.83 -3.78
CA GLU A 194 7.98 15.50 -5.20
C GLU A 194 7.19 14.21 -5.48
N PHE A 195 6.56 14.13 -6.64
CA PHE A 195 5.89 12.94 -7.11
C PHE A 195 6.70 12.30 -8.23
N VAL A 196 6.90 10.99 -8.14
CA VAL A 196 7.61 10.19 -9.14
C VAL A 196 6.65 9.16 -9.71
N TYR A 197 6.66 8.98 -11.02
CA TYR A 197 5.72 8.11 -11.73
C TYR A 197 6.45 7.04 -12.57
N SER A 198 5.82 5.85 -12.71
CA SER A 198 6.34 4.77 -13.55
C SER A 198 6.18 5.03 -15.03
#